data_eae786add2baad0dcc444f9688035b37
#
_entry.id   eae786add2baad0dcc444f9688035b37
#
_cell.length_a   1.000
_cell.length_b   1.000
_cell.length_c   1.000
_cell.angle_alpha   90.00
_cell.angle_beta   90.00
_cell.angle_gamma   90.00
#
_symmetry.space_group_name_H-M   'P 1'
#
loop_
_entity.id
_entity.type
_entity.pdbx_description
1 polymer ?
#
loop_
_entity_poly.entity_id
_entity_poly.type
_entity_poly.pdbx_seq_one_letter_code
_entity_poly.pdbx_strand_id
1 'polypeptide(L)'
;MSGYHTLVPLDSPSTPNERRRFGNWFSSVYRAINSVDGLPYALRRVENFRLINQTAFQPIDVWSNIHHPGIVHVHEAFTTRAFNDNSLVVAYTYHPNAQTLYDMHFKNRNQQQQYGSTSRFQPAQVQTLIPERTIWSYIVQIASAVKKVHDLGQAVRMIDISKILVTSQNRVRIGSCGIIDILMHETPQDMTILQQEDLHMFGRLVFALCTLNPSGASSGNFSKSLELMGRNYSADMKNVALYLISKSGPHRVSTIGQLFDIINSKVVAEMDDALIATDTLEHELRGELENARLVRLMAMFGFITERPEFARDPRWSETGDRYIIKLFRDYVFHQVDEHGNPVISMSHVLTCMNKLDAGADERVMLVARDEQSCLVVTYKEIKQCMESAFGELMYANSSTGTFRK
;
A
#
# COMPACT_ATOMS: atom_id res chain seq x y z
N MET A 1 -21.78 13.11 -12.86
CA MET A 1 -21.04 11.97 -13.41
C MET A 1 -21.84 10.73 -13.11
N SER A 2 -22.11 9.88 -14.07
CA SER A 2 -22.86 8.67 -13.76
C SER A 2 -21.98 7.75 -12.89
N GLY A 3 -22.41 7.46 -11.69
CA GLY A 3 -21.79 6.48 -10.81
C GLY A 3 -20.64 6.94 -9.92
N TYR A 4 -20.10 8.17 -10.03
CA TYR A 4 -18.98 8.64 -9.20
C TYR A 4 -19.27 9.98 -8.54
N HIS A 5 -18.91 10.12 -7.25
CA HIS A 5 -19.06 11.34 -6.46
C HIS A 5 -17.83 11.62 -5.59
N THR A 6 -17.82 12.72 -4.85
CA THR A 6 -16.75 13.13 -3.92
C THR A 6 -15.38 13.17 -4.61
N LEU A 7 -15.28 13.98 -5.69
CA LEU A 7 -14.04 14.12 -6.44
C LEU A 7 -13.02 14.95 -5.67
N VAL A 8 -11.86 14.38 -5.41
CA VAL A 8 -10.72 15.04 -4.78
C VAL A 8 -9.54 14.99 -5.74
N PRO A 9 -8.96 16.12 -6.16
CA PRO A 9 -7.77 16.12 -7.00
C PRO A 9 -6.61 15.38 -6.34
N LEU A 10 -5.94 14.49 -7.06
CA LEU A 10 -4.73 13.79 -6.63
C LEU A 10 -3.46 14.46 -7.13
N ASP A 11 -3.58 15.26 -8.19
CA ASP A 11 -2.47 16.07 -8.66
C ASP A 11 -2.16 17.16 -7.65
N SER A 12 -0.87 17.30 -7.26
CA SER A 12 -0.45 18.43 -6.43
C SER A 12 -0.86 19.73 -7.10
N PRO A 13 -1.33 20.74 -6.36
CA PRO A 13 -1.56 22.07 -6.91
C PRO A 13 -0.21 22.66 -7.33
N SER A 14 0.26 22.27 -8.48
CA SER A 14 1.22 23.05 -9.24
C SER A 14 0.52 24.34 -9.63
N THR A 15 1.26 25.44 -9.72
CA THR A 15 0.79 26.77 -10.08
C THR A 15 -0.42 26.74 -11.03
N PRO A 16 -1.46 27.55 -10.85
CA PRO A 16 -2.77 27.45 -11.53
C PRO A 16 -2.72 27.34 -13.06
N ASN A 17 -1.55 27.52 -13.67
CA ASN A 17 -1.34 27.51 -15.13
C ASN A 17 -0.61 26.27 -15.66
N GLU A 18 -0.09 25.35 -14.81
CA GLU A 18 0.56 24.12 -15.30
C GLU A 18 -0.45 22.98 -15.40
N ARG A 19 -1.16 22.91 -16.52
CA ARG A 19 -1.95 21.73 -16.88
C ARG A 19 -1.00 20.57 -17.17
N ARG A 20 -1.20 19.42 -16.54
CA ARG A 20 -0.36 18.24 -16.80
C ARG A 20 -0.62 17.71 -18.22
N ARG A 21 0.43 17.67 -19.03
CA ARG A 21 0.37 17.10 -20.37
C ARG A 21 0.37 15.57 -20.33
N PHE A 22 -0.44 14.99 -21.17
CA PHE A 22 -0.52 13.56 -21.45
C PHE A 22 -0.37 13.38 -22.98
N GLY A 23 0.86 13.31 -23.44
CA GLY A 23 1.14 13.46 -24.87
C GLY A 23 0.69 14.84 -25.37
N ASN A 24 -0.21 14.84 -26.34
CA ASN A 24 -0.80 16.06 -26.92
C ASN A 24 -2.06 16.54 -26.15
N TRP A 25 -2.52 15.81 -25.15
CA TRP A 25 -3.72 16.10 -24.37
C TRP A 25 -3.36 16.65 -22.99
N PHE A 26 -4.33 17.33 -22.38
CA PHE A 26 -4.27 17.70 -20.98
C PHE A 26 -5.04 16.68 -20.15
N SER A 27 -4.49 16.28 -19.02
CA SER A 27 -5.15 15.35 -18.13
C SER A 27 -4.99 15.72 -16.67
N SER A 28 -5.99 15.35 -15.87
CA SER A 28 -6.00 15.45 -14.41
C SER A 28 -6.45 14.15 -13.78
N VAL A 29 -6.04 13.91 -12.53
CA VAL A 29 -6.38 12.71 -11.79
C VAL A 29 -7.13 13.06 -10.52
N TYR A 30 -8.23 12.36 -10.26
CA TYR A 30 -9.08 12.54 -9.10
C TYR A 30 -9.24 11.22 -8.34
N ARG A 31 -9.31 11.29 -7.02
CA ARG A 31 -9.95 10.24 -6.22
C ARG A 31 -11.45 10.49 -6.25
N ALA A 32 -12.23 9.45 -6.47
CA ALA A 32 -13.69 9.51 -6.41
C ALA A 32 -14.22 8.24 -5.71
N ILE A 33 -15.46 8.30 -5.24
CA ILE A 33 -16.15 7.14 -4.66
C ILE A 33 -17.21 6.69 -5.68
N ASN A 34 -17.25 5.39 -5.95
CA ASN A 34 -18.28 4.81 -6.81
C ASN A 34 -19.58 4.63 -5.99
N SER A 35 -20.71 5.06 -6.55
CA SER A 35 -22.01 5.02 -5.90
C SER A 35 -22.59 3.60 -5.75
N VAL A 36 -22.10 2.63 -6.53
CA VAL A 36 -22.60 1.26 -6.55
C VAL A 36 -21.99 0.41 -5.45
N ASP A 37 -20.68 0.45 -5.31
CA ASP A 37 -19.91 -0.38 -4.37
C ASP A 37 -19.35 0.38 -3.17
N GLY A 38 -19.41 1.72 -3.18
CA GLY A 38 -18.88 2.58 -2.12
C GLY A 38 -17.35 2.63 -2.05
N LEU A 39 -16.64 2.02 -3.02
CA LEU A 39 -15.18 1.95 -3.01
C LEU A 39 -14.54 3.17 -3.67
N PRO A 40 -13.31 3.54 -3.26
CA PRO A 40 -12.56 4.61 -3.88
C PRO A 40 -11.89 4.15 -5.17
N TYR A 41 -11.97 5.01 -6.20
CA TYR A 41 -11.33 4.83 -7.50
C TYR A 41 -10.44 6.03 -7.85
N ALA A 42 -9.42 5.80 -8.68
CA ALA A 42 -8.66 6.86 -9.31
C ALA A 42 -9.20 7.14 -10.72
N LEU A 43 -9.76 8.31 -10.92
CA LEU A 43 -10.31 8.74 -12.21
C LEU A 43 -9.28 9.59 -12.94
N ARG A 44 -8.80 9.13 -14.09
CA ARG A 44 -8.00 9.97 -14.99
C ARG A 44 -8.89 10.58 -16.05
N ARG A 45 -9.00 11.89 -15.99
CA ARG A 45 -9.71 12.71 -16.98
C ARG A 45 -8.75 13.17 -18.07
N VAL A 46 -9.17 13.06 -19.32
CA VAL A 46 -8.55 13.70 -20.48
C VAL A 46 -9.51 14.75 -21.03
N GLU A 47 -9.04 15.98 -21.15
CA GLU A 47 -9.83 17.13 -21.56
C GLU A 47 -10.06 17.19 -23.06
N ASN A 48 -11.20 17.77 -23.48
CA ASN A 48 -11.54 18.03 -24.87
C ASN A 48 -11.43 16.80 -25.80
N PHE A 49 -11.84 15.63 -25.29
CA PHE A 49 -11.89 14.40 -26.05
C PHE A 49 -13.14 14.35 -26.94
N ARG A 50 -12.95 14.21 -28.25
CA ARG A 50 -14.03 14.00 -29.17
C ARG A 50 -14.17 12.51 -29.49
N LEU A 51 -15.21 11.89 -28.97
CA LEU A 51 -15.56 10.52 -29.32
C LEU A 51 -16.17 10.49 -30.74
N ILE A 52 -15.52 9.80 -31.65
CA ILE A 52 -15.98 9.65 -33.04
C ILE A 52 -16.78 8.37 -33.18
N ASN A 53 -16.29 7.27 -32.56
CA ASN A 53 -16.95 5.97 -32.62
C ASN A 53 -16.89 5.29 -31.24
N GLN A 54 -17.96 4.59 -30.85
CA GLN A 54 -18.01 3.81 -29.61
C GLN A 54 -17.03 2.64 -29.58
N THR A 55 -16.61 2.13 -30.74
CA THR A 55 -15.57 1.08 -30.84
C THR A 55 -14.23 1.51 -30.25
N ALA A 56 -13.99 2.82 -30.05
CA ALA A 56 -12.81 3.34 -29.37
C ALA A 56 -12.65 2.79 -27.92
N PHE A 57 -13.72 2.31 -27.30
CA PHE A 57 -13.68 1.72 -25.95
C PHE A 57 -13.35 0.23 -25.91
N GLN A 58 -13.36 -0.48 -27.06
CA GLN A 58 -13.03 -1.93 -27.10
C GLN A 58 -11.70 -2.30 -26.42
N PRO A 59 -10.62 -1.48 -26.50
CA PRO A 59 -9.39 -1.80 -25.77
C PRO A 59 -9.59 -1.87 -24.25
N ILE A 60 -10.56 -1.15 -23.68
CA ILE A 60 -10.83 -1.18 -22.25
C ILE A 60 -11.35 -2.55 -21.80
N ASP A 61 -12.12 -3.23 -22.61
CA ASP A 61 -12.59 -4.58 -22.30
C ASP A 61 -11.40 -5.56 -22.20
N VAL A 62 -10.35 -5.36 -23.02
CA VAL A 62 -9.13 -6.15 -22.91
C VAL A 62 -8.36 -5.78 -21.65
N TRP A 63 -8.17 -4.48 -21.37
CA TRP A 63 -7.42 -4.01 -20.23
C TRP A 63 -8.08 -4.33 -18.89
N SER A 64 -9.42 -4.31 -18.80
CA SER A 64 -10.17 -4.69 -17.60
C SER A 64 -10.03 -6.17 -17.23
N ASN A 65 -9.64 -7.01 -18.18
CA ASN A 65 -9.34 -8.42 -17.94
C ASN A 65 -7.87 -8.70 -17.60
N ILE A 66 -7.00 -7.67 -17.65
CA ILE A 66 -5.58 -7.81 -17.30
C ILE A 66 -5.39 -7.58 -15.79
N HIS A 67 -5.26 -8.66 -15.04
CA HIS A 67 -4.96 -8.64 -13.61
C HIS A 67 -3.48 -8.98 -13.42
N HIS A 68 -2.68 -8.00 -12.98
CA HIS A 68 -1.26 -8.18 -12.72
C HIS A 68 -0.78 -7.25 -11.57
N PRO A 69 0.03 -7.73 -10.63
CA PRO A 69 0.47 -6.94 -9.48
C PRO A 69 1.32 -5.71 -9.84
N GLY A 70 1.95 -5.69 -11.02
CA GLY A 70 2.72 -4.55 -11.54
C GLY A 70 1.92 -3.59 -12.42
N ILE A 71 0.58 -3.75 -12.53
CA ILE A 71 -0.31 -2.89 -13.33
C ILE A 71 -1.41 -2.35 -12.43
N VAL A 72 -1.71 -1.05 -12.54
CA VAL A 72 -2.89 -0.46 -11.93
C VAL A 72 -4.12 -0.91 -12.74
N HIS A 73 -4.99 -1.69 -12.11
CA HIS A 73 -6.13 -2.30 -12.78
C HIS A 73 -7.07 -1.25 -13.36
N VAL A 74 -7.48 -1.48 -14.61
CA VAL A 74 -8.45 -0.65 -15.35
C VAL A 74 -9.85 -1.23 -15.11
N HIS A 75 -10.80 -0.40 -14.70
CA HIS A 75 -12.18 -0.85 -14.45
C HIS A 75 -13.10 -0.54 -15.63
N GLU A 76 -13.18 0.73 -16.00
CA GLU A 76 -14.05 1.18 -17.07
C GLU A 76 -13.57 2.50 -17.68
N ALA A 77 -14.13 2.87 -18.83
CA ALA A 77 -13.95 4.19 -19.43
C ALA A 77 -15.28 4.73 -19.94
N PHE A 78 -15.47 6.02 -19.82
CA PHE A 78 -16.67 6.71 -20.27
C PHE A 78 -16.38 8.16 -20.66
N THR A 79 -17.31 8.80 -21.39
CA THR A 79 -17.28 10.22 -21.65
C THR A 79 -18.23 10.99 -20.75
N THR A 80 -17.89 12.23 -20.40
CA THR A 80 -18.73 13.07 -19.56
C THR A 80 -18.61 14.55 -19.94
N ARG A 81 -19.68 15.30 -19.70
CA ARG A 81 -19.72 16.77 -19.81
C ARG A 81 -19.73 17.46 -18.43
N ALA A 82 -19.56 16.71 -17.35
CA ALA A 82 -19.62 17.23 -15.99
C ALA A 82 -18.56 18.29 -15.64
N PHE A 83 -17.54 18.45 -16.48
CA PHE A 83 -16.47 19.43 -16.32
C PHE A 83 -16.60 20.63 -17.28
N ASN A 84 -17.77 20.87 -17.86
CA ASN A 84 -18.07 21.90 -18.86
C ASN A 84 -17.30 21.72 -20.20
N ASP A 85 -16.74 20.54 -20.44
CA ASP A 85 -16.14 20.12 -21.70
C ASP A 85 -16.51 18.68 -22.03
N ASN A 86 -16.15 18.20 -23.21
CA ASN A 86 -16.22 16.78 -23.52
C ASN A 86 -14.96 16.10 -22.96
N SER A 87 -15.08 15.40 -21.85
CA SER A 87 -13.96 14.69 -21.23
C SER A 87 -14.09 13.18 -21.41
N LEU A 88 -12.94 12.53 -21.69
CA LEU A 88 -12.77 11.09 -21.48
C LEU A 88 -12.35 10.86 -20.03
N VAL A 89 -12.97 9.91 -19.37
CA VAL A 89 -12.60 9.47 -18.02
C VAL A 89 -12.33 7.97 -18.04
N VAL A 90 -11.20 7.57 -17.49
CA VAL A 90 -10.89 6.15 -17.25
C VAL A 90 -10.73 5.93 -15.76
N ALA A 91 -11.45 4.93 -15.23
CA ALA A 91 -11.45 4.55 -13.83
C ALA A 91 -10.43 3.43 -13.58
N TYR A 92 -9.59 3.63 -12.57
CA TYR A 92 -8.54 2.72 -12.12
C TYR A 92 -8.72 2.40 -10.65
N THR A 93 -8.16 1.26 -10.23
CA THR A 93 -8.02 0.95 -8.80
C THR A 93 -7.26 2.08 -8.09
N TYR A 94 -7.83 2.58 -7.00
CA TYR A 94 -7.17 3.58 -6.17
C TYR A 94 -6.19 2.92 -5.19
N HIS A 95 -4.95 3.42 -5.20
CA HIS A 95 -3.93 3.03 -4.23
C HIS A 95 -3.66 4.22 -3.28
N PRO A 96 -4.03 4.11 -1.99
CA PRO A 96 -3.80 5.18 -1.02
C PRO A 96 -2.31 5.51 -0.91
N ASN A 97 -2.00 6.80 -0.75
CA ASN A 97 -0.63 7.31 -0.58
C ASN A 97 0.36 6.96 -1.71
N ALA A 98 -0.12 6.46 -2.85
CA ALA A 98 0.76 6.19 -3.99
C ALA A 98 1.38 7.49 -4.52
N GLN A 99 2.66 7.43 -4.83
CA GLN A 99 3.43 8.51 -5.45
C GLN A 99 3.95 8.05 -6.80
N THR A 100 4.15 8.97 -7.75
CA THR A 100 4.85 8.60 -8.98
C THR A 100 6.36 8.42 -8.70
N LEU A 101 7.06 7.66 -9.55
CA LEU A 101 8.53 7.59 -9.48
C LEU A 101 9.15 8.99 -9.59
N TYR A 102 8.50 9.89 -10.34
CA TYR A 102 8.93 11.28 -10.45
C TYR A 102 8.79 12.01 -9.10
N ASP A 103 7.66 11.93 -8.43
CA ASP A 103 7.45 12.60 -7.14
C ASP A 103 8.41 12.07 -6.08
N MET A 104 8.65 10.76 -6.07
CA MET A 104 9.50 10.11 -5.08
C MET A 104 10.99 10.45 -5.24
N HIS A 105 11.50 10.42 -6.48
CA HIS A 105 12.94 10.48 -6.71
C HIS A 105 13.45 11.79 -7.34
N PHE A 106 12.57 12.60 -7.96
CA PHE A 106 12.99 13.77 -8.75
C PHE A 106 12.45 15.11 -8.24
N LYS A 107 11.27 15.14 -7.58
CA LYS A 107 10.57 16.38 -7.22
C LYS A 107 11.37 17.28 -6.26
N ASN A 108 11.90 16.72 -5.20
CA ASN A 108 12.64 17.49 -4.18
C ASN A 108 13.95 18.08 -4.69
N ARG A 109 14.51 17.54 -5.76
CA ARG A 109 15.73 18.03 -6.39
C ARG A 109 15.51 19.28 -7.23
N ASN A 110 14.40 19.35 -7.94
CA ASN A 110 14.06 20.54 -8.75
C ASN A 110 13.78 21.77 -7.88
N GLN A 111 13.26 21.57 -6.67
CA GLN A 111 13.05 22.65 -5.71
C GLN A 111 14.37 23.19 -5.14
N GLN A 112 15.36 22.33 -4.88
CA GLN A 112 16.68 22.74 -4.39
C GLN A 112 17.53 23.45 -5.47
N GLN A 113 17.32 23.18 -6.75
CA GLN A 113 17.99 23.89 -7.85
C GLN A 113 17.38 25.24 -8.14
N GLN A 114 16.09 25.47 -7.87
CA GLN A 114 15.41 26.76 -8.06
C GLN A 114 15.67 27.77 -6.94
N TYR A 115 15.90 27.33 -5.69
CA TYR A 115 16.37 28.19 -4.62
C TYR A 115 17.91 28.19 -4.63
N GLY A 116 18.47 28.92 -5.58
CA GLY A 116 19.92 29.12 -5.70
C GLY A 116 20.54 29.46 -4.36
N SER A 117 21.48 28.65 -3.95
CA SER A 117 22.23 28.81 -2.69
C SER A 117 22.98 30.16 -2.69
N THR A 118 22.45 31.13 -1.98
CA THR A 118 23.16 32.34 -1.58
C THR A 118 24.05 32.13 -0.36
N SER A 119 24.18 30.88 0.13
CA SER A 119 25.04 30.56 1.27
C SER A 119 26.30 29.81 0.84
N ARG A 120 27.43 30.51 0.91
CA ARG A 120 28.78 30.01 0.60
C ARG A 120 29.32 28.93 1.56
N PHE A 121 28.54 28.46 2.54
CA PHE A 121 29.01 27.59 3.63
C PHE A 121 28.16 26.34 3.88
N GLN A 122 27.33 25.90 2.94
CA GLN A 122 26.72 24.56 3.08
C GLN A 122 27.63 23.53 2.38
N PRO A 123 28.02 22.44 3.10
CA PRO A 123 28.75 21.35 2.47
C PRO A 123 27.87 20.79 1.34
N ALA A 124 28.47 20.57 0.18
CA ALA A 124 27.81 19.96 -0.97
C ALA A 124 27.15 18.68 -0.48
N GLN A 125 25.80 18.66 -0.42
CA GLN A 125 25.07 17.46 -0.06
C GLN A 125 25.40 16.40 -1.10
N VAL A 126 26.04 15.33 -0.65
CA VAL A 126 26.37 14.17 -1.47
C VAL A 126 25.07 13.70 -2.12
N GLN A 127 24.99 13.76 -3.43
CA GLN A 127 23.84 13.31 -4.18
C GLN A 127 23.66 11.81 -3.96
N THR A 128 22.77 11.42 -3.06
CA THR A 128 22.44 10.02 -2.86
C THR A 128 21.70 9.49 -4.07
N LEU A 129 22.37 8.64 -4.84
CA LEU A 129 21.77 7.88 -5.93
C LEU A 129 20.78 6.85 -5.37
N ILE A 130 19.86 6.39 -6.19
CA ILE A 130 18.95 5.30 -5.81
C ILE A 130 19.79 4.03 -5.62
N PRO A 131 19.63 3.28 -4.52
CA PRO A 131 20.34 2.03 -4.32
C PRO A 131 20.09 1.06 -5.48
N GLU A 132 21.14 0.36 -5.91
CA GLU A 132 21.04 -0.56 -7.05
C GLU A 132 19.98 -1.64 -6.85
N ARG A 133 19.86 -2.18 -5.62
CA ARG A 133 18.84 -3.16 -5.26
C ARG A 133 17.42 -2.64 -5.50
N THR A 134 17.16 -1.38 -5.17
CA THR A 134 15.85 -0.74 -5.42
C THR A 134 15.55 -0.62 -6.91
N ILE A 135 16.54 -0.25 -7.71
CA ILE A 135 16.37 -0.16 -9.17
C ILE A 135 16.13 -1.55 -9.76
N TRP A 136 16.82 -2.59 -9.29
CA TRP A 136 16.59 -3.97 -9.72
C TRP A 136 15.18 -4.44 -9.37
N SER A 137 14.70 -4.14 -8.17
CA SER A 137 13.31 -4.44 -7.78
C SER A 137 12.30 -3.79 -8.75
N TYR A 138 12.50 -2.52 -9.10
CA TYR A 138 11.65 -1.85 -10.09
C TYR A 138 11.74 -2.49 -11.47
N ILE A 139 12.95 -2.83 -11.93
CA ILE A 139 13.16 -3.46 -13.24
C ILE A 139 12.42 -4.80 -13.32
N VAL A 140 12.57 -5.67 -12.33
CA VAL A 140 11.92 -7.00 -12.33
C VAL A 140 10.41 -6.87 -12.34
N GLN A 141 9.83 -6.00 -11.51
CA GLN A 141 8.39 -5.80 -11.43
C GLN A 141 7.79 -5.23 -12.73
N ILE A 142 8.47 -4.23 -13.33
CA ILE A 142 8.05 -3.63 -14.61
C ILE A 142 8.21 -4.63 -15.74
N ALA A 143 9.33 -5.37 -15.80
CA ALA A 143 9.54 -6.41 -16.80
C ALA A 143 8.43 -7.48 -16.75
N SER A 144 8.05 -7.91 -15.54
CA SER A 144 6.95 -8.86 -15.33
C SER A 144 5.61 -8.33 -15.86
N ALA A 145 5.31 -7.06 -15.59
CA ALA A 145 4.11 -6.40 -16.10
C ALA A 145 4.11 -6.29 -17.64
N VAL A 146 5.24 -5.84 -18.21
CA VAL A 146 5.40 -5.74 -19.67
C VAL A 146 5.28 -7.11 -20.34
N LYS A 147 5.91 -8.14 -19.75
CA LYS A 147 5.80 -9.51 -20.27
C LYS A 147 4.36 -9.98 -20.32
N LYS A 148 3.60 -9.79 -19.23
CA LYS A 148 2.19 -10.18 -19.19
C LYS A 148 1.36 -9.51 -20.28
N VAL A 149 1.60 -8.23 -20.57
CA VAL A 149 0.89 -7.47 -21.59
C VAL A 149 1.31 -7.92 -23.00
N HIS A 150 2.61 -8.11 -23.24
CA HIS A 150 3.12 -8.57 -24.54
C HIS A 150 2.67 -9.99 -24.87
N ASP A 151 2.64 -10.91 -23.89
CA ASP A 151 2.14 -12.28 -24.06
C ASP A 151 0.64 -12.31 -24.45
N LEU A 152 -0.12 -11.28 -24.10
CA LEU A 152 -1.52 -11.11 -24.52
C LEU A 152 -1.67 -10.40 -25.88
N GLY A 153 -0.56 -10.17 -26.58
CA GLY A 153 -0.56 -9.48 -27.87
C GLY A 153 -0.87 -7.98 -27.79
N GLN A 154 -0.69 -7.37 -26.61
CA GLN A 154 -0.88 -5.94 -26.38
C GLN A 154 0.46 -5.22 -26.17
N ALA A 155 0.43 -3.89 -26.08
CA ALA A 155 1.56 -3.03 -25.72
C ALA A 155 1.16 -2.10 -24.57
N VAL A 156 2.12 -1.82 -23.67
CA VAL A 156 1.88 -1.01 -22.46
C VAL A 156 1.76 0.49 -22.78
N ARG A 157 2.64 1.01 -23.62
CA ARG A 157 2.67 2.39 -24.15
C ARG A 157 2.80 3.51 -23.09
N MET A 158 2.96 3.14 -21.80
CA MET A 158 2.93 4.05 -20.64
C MET A 158 4.07 3.85 -19.65
N ILE A 159 5.25 3.48 -20.14
CA ILE A 159 6.44 3.27 -19.28
C ILE A 159 7.19 4.59 -19.11
N ASP A 160 6.75 5.39 -18.13
CA ASP A 160 7.32 6.71 -17.85
C ASP A 160 7.37 6.97 -16.33
N ILE A 161 8.39 7.72 -15.86
CA ILE A 161 8.57 8.06 -14.44
C ILE A 161 7.35 8.76 -13.81
N SER A 162 6.55 9.48 -14.62
CA SER A 162 5.34 10.18 -14.17
C SER A 162 4.08 9.30 -14.19
N LYS A 163 4.17 8.09 -14.72
CA LYS A 163 3.04 7.15 -14.87
C LYS A 163 3.20 5.89 -14.05
N ILE A 164 4.40 5.58 -13.60
CA ILE A 164 4.64 4.44 -12.72
C ILE A 164 4.47 4.92 -11.29
N LEU A 165 3.58 4.23 -10.54
CA LEU A 165 3.26 4.51 -9.16
C LEU A 165 4.07 3.62 -8.23
N VAL A 166 4.61 4.20 -7.16
CA VAL A 166 5.10 3.48 -5.99
C VAL A 166 3.95 3.40 -4.99
N THR A 167 3.44 2.20 -4.74
CA THR A 167 2.23 1.97 -3.94
C THR A 167 2.52 1.49 -2.51
N SER A 168 3.71 0.98 -2.27
CA SER A 168 4.26 0.66 -0.95
C SER A 168 5.78 0.53 -1.05
N GLN A 169 6.46 0.11 0.01
CA GLN A 169 7.91 -0.03 0.01
C GLN A 169 8.39 -0.91 -1.16
N ASN A 170 9.12 -0.30 -2.10
CA ASN A 170 9.66 -0.93 -3.32
C ASN A 170 8.60 -1.61 -4.24
N ARG A 171 7.30 -1.33 -4.07
CA ARG A 171 6.25 -1.88 -4.94
C ARG A 171 5.85 -0.87 -6.01
N VAL A 172 6.05 -1.23 -7.27
CA VAL A 172 5.73 -0.37 -8.41
C VAL A 172 4.61 -0.94 -9.28
N ARG A 173 3.80 -0.03 -9.84
CA ARG A 173 2.70 -0.38 -10.74
C ARG A 173 2.67 0.59 -11.90
N ILE A 174 2.52 0.08 -13.12
CA ILE A 174 2.32 0.90 -14.31
C ILE A 174 0.88 1.42 -14.30
N GLY A 175 0.72 2.73 -14.30
CA GLY A 175 -0.58 3.39 -14.33
C GLY A 175 -0.95 3.90 -15.72
N SER A 176 -2.22 4.28 -15.88
CA SER A 176 -2.76 4.88 -17.11
C SER A 176 -2.74 3.97 -18.35
N CYS A 177 -2.67 2.65 -18.17
CA CYS A 177 -2.80 1.69 -19.27
C CYS A 177 -4.18 1.83 -19.95
N GLY A 178 -4.26 1.54 -21.23
CA GLY A 178 -5.49 1.58 -22.04
C GLY A 178 -5.91 2.95 -22.55
N ILE A 179 -5.48 4.05 -21.93
CA ILE A 179 -5.89 5.40 -22.34
C ILE A 179 -5.39 5.77 -23.75
N ILE A 180 -4.13 5.46 -24.06
CA ILE A 180 -3.56 5.75 -25.39
C ILE A 180 -4.27 4.94 -26.47
N ASP A 181 -4.70 3.74 -26.16
CA ASP A 181 -5.42 2.88 -27.13
C ASP A 181 -6.76 3.49 -27.51
N ILE A 182 -7.45 4.17 -26.58
CA ILE A 182 -8.66 4.94 -26.88
C ILE A 182 -8.32 6.18 -27.70
N LEU A 183 -7.31 6.95 -27.28
CA LEU A 183 -6.95 8.22 -27.90
C LEU A 183 -6.40 8.07 -29.32
N MET A 184 -5.78 6.94 -29.63
CA MET A 184 -5.15 6.61 -30.90
C MET A 184 -5.92 5.53 -31.71
N HIS A 185 -7.18 5.29 -31.35
CA HIS A 185 -7.99 4.19 -31.92
C HIS A 185 -8.07 4.21 -33.45
N GLU A 186 -8.09 5.40 -34.05
CA GLU A 186 -8.20 5.53 -35.52
C GLU A 186 -6.87 5.29 -36.26
N THR A 187 -5.76 5.22 -35.54
CA THR A 187 -4.43 5.09 -36.15
C THR A 187 -4.04 3.61 -36.17
N PRO A 188 -4.04 2.93 -37.33
CA PRO A 188 -3.55 1.56 -37.41
C PRO A 188 -2.10 1.52 -36.99
N GLN A 189 -1.76 0.66 -36.02
CA GLN A 189 -0.40 0.52 -35.50
C GLN A 189 -0.02 -0.94 -35.46
N ASP A 190 1.20 -1.23 -35.92
CA ASP A 190 1.77 -2.57 -35.80
C ASP A 190 2.12 -2.83 -34.32
N MET A 191 1.52 -3.85 -33.74
CA MET A 191 1.72 -4.22 -32.34
C MET A 191 3.17 -4.57 -32.04
N THR A 192 3.89 -5.14 -33.02
CA THR A 192 5.31 -5.46 -32.88
C THR A 192 6.15 -4.19 -32.68
N ILE A 193 5.82 -3.12 -33.43
CA ILE A 193 6.49 -1.82 -33.28
C ILE A 193 6.18 -1.23 -31.92
N LEU A 194 4.93 -1.28 -31.44
CA LEU A 194 4.54 -0.76 -30.15
C LEU A 194 5.24 -1.49 -29.00
N GLN A 195 5.37 -2.80 -29.10
CA GLN A 195 6.12 -3.60 -28.11
C GLN A 195 7.62 -3.27 -28.10
N GLN A 196 8.20 -2.94 -29.27
CA GLN A 196 9.59 -2.43 -29.33
C GLN A 196 9.71 -1.03 -28.69
N GLU A 197 8.73 -0.18 -28.87
CA GLU A 197 8.67 1.15 -28.21
C GLU A 197 8.57 0.99 -26.68
N ASP A 198 7.82 0.02 -26.18
CA ASP A 198 7.76 -0.29 -24.76
C ASP A 198 9.15 -0.60 -24.19
N LEU A 199 9.94 -1.47 -24.85
CA LEU A 199 11.30 -1.78 -24.42
C LEU A 199 12.19 -0.55 -24.43
N HIS A 200 12.06 0.29 -25.47
CA HIS A 200 12.83 1.53 -25.56
C HIS A 200 12.43 2.53 -24.46
N MET A 201 11.13 2.69 -24.17
CA MET A 201 10.65 3.51 -23.05
C MET A 201 11.18 2.96 -21.71
N PHE A 202 11.18 1.66 -21.56
CA PHE A 202 11.73 1.01 -20.37
C PHE A 202 13.23 1.30 -20.21
N GLY A 203 14.02 1.21 -21.28
CA GLY A 203 15.44 1.61 -21.26
C GLY A 203 15.62 3.08 -20.83
N ARG A 204 14.82 3.98 -21.36
CA ARG A 204 14.85 5.40 -20.95
C ARG A 204 14.51 5.58 -19.47
N LEU A 205 13.57 4.81 -18.94
CA LEU A 205 13.24 4.79 -17.52
C LEU A 205 14.44 4.35 -16.68
N VAL A 206 15.12 3.26 -17.04
CA VAL A 206 16.30 2.76 -16.32
C VAL A 206 17.40 3.82 -16.29
N PHE A 207 17.70 4.45 -17.46
CA PHE A 207 18.65 5.56 -17.50
C PHE A 207 18.25 6.72 -16.59
N ALA A 208 16.97 7.10 -16.61
CA ALA A 208 16.46 8.19 -15.77
C ALA A 208 16.68 7.89 -14.28
N LEU A 209 16.37 6.68 -13.83
CA LEU A 209 16.52 6.25 -12.44
C LEU A 209 17.99 6.19 -12.01
N CYS A 210 18.87 5.59 -12.82
CA CYS A 210 20.30 5.46 -12.52
C CYS A 210 21.02 6.82 -12.47
N THR A 211 20.60 7.76 -13.29
CA THR A 211 21.26 9.08 -13.38
C THR A 211 20.52 10.18 -12.63
N LEU A 212 19.30 9.89 -12.15
CA LEU A 212 18.37 10.85 -11.58
C LEU A 212 18.16 12.07 -12.50
N ASN A 213 18.15 11.81 -13.79
CA ASN A 213 17.91 12.77 -14.86
C ASN A 213 16.83 12.22 -15.81
N PRO A 214 15.63 12.83 -15.89
CA PRO A 214 14.57 12.40 -16.82
C PRO A 214 15.04 12.33 -18.28
N SER A 215 15.99 13.14 -18.65
CA SER A 215 16.59 13.21 -20.00
C SER A 215 17.93 12.43 -20.11
N GLY A 216 18.22 11.51 -19.18
CA GLY A 216 19.47 10.78 -19.14
C GLY A 216 19.78 9.98 -20.41
N ALA A 217 18.76 9.46 -21.07
CA ALA A 217 18.89 8.70 -22.32
C ALA A 217 18.88 9.57 -23.60
N SER A 218 18.81 10.91 -23.50
CA SER A 218 18.85 11.79 -24.67
C SER A 218 20.25 11.79 -25.30
N SER A 219 20.34 12.02 -26.62
CA SER A 219 21.61 12.00 -27.35
C SER A 219 22.71 12.89 -26.74
N GLY A 220 22.33 14.08 -26.24
CA GLY A 220 23.28 15.00 -25.60
C GLY A 220 23.77 14.56 -24.21
N ASN A 221 23.04 13.72 -23.52
CA ASN A 221 23.38 13.27 -22.17
C ASN A 221 23.88 11.81 -22.11
N PHE A 222 23.70 11.05 -23.18
CA PHE A 222 23.88 9.60 -23.19
C PHE A 222 25.27 9.17 -22.73
N SER A 223 26.35 9.75 -23.28
CA SER A 223 27.72 9.39 -22.92
C SER A 223 28.03 9.67 -21.43
N LYS A 224 27.58 10.83 -20.92
CA LYS A 224 27.73 11.21 -19.52
C LYS A 224 26.93 10.28 -18.59
N SER A 225 25.72 9.93 -18.99
CA SER A 225 24.87 9.00 -18.25
C SER A 225 25.48 7.62 -18.17
N LEU A 226 26.04 7.12 -19.26
CA LEU A 226 26.70 5.82 -19.33
C LEU A 226 27.96 5.75 -18.47
N GLU A 227 28.74 6.85 -18.45
CA GLU A 227 29.90 6.98 -17.57
C GLU A 227 29.48 7.00 -16.08
N LEU A 228 28.44 7.77 -15.74
CA LEU A 228 27.92 7.83 -14.37
C LEU A 228 27.40 6.47 -13.91
N MET A 229 26.68 5.74 -14.76
CA MET A 229 26.22 4.39 -14.48
C MET A 229 27.41 3.43 -14.25
N GLY A 230 28.44 3.48 -15.08
CA GLY A 230 29.62 2.62 -14.94
C GLY A 230 30.45 2.88 -13.69
N ARG A 231 30.33 4.09 -13.09
CA ARG A 231 31.01 4.43 -11.83
C ARG A 231 30.25 4.00 -10.59
N ASN A 232 28.91 3.96 -10.64
CA ASN A 232 28.08 3.84 -9.45
C ASN A 232 27.27 2.54 -9.38
N TYR A 233 27.12 1.83 -10.49
CA TYR A 233 26.32 0.62 -10.61
C TYR A 233 27.11 -0.52 -11.26
N SER A 234 26.63 -1.74 -11.10
CA SER A 234 27.26 -2.93 -11.66
C SER A 234 27.24 -2.95 -13.19
N ALA A 235 28.11 -3.77 -13.78
CA ALA A 235 28.13 -4.02 -15.22
C ALA A 235 26.79 -4.59 -15.73
N ASP A 236 26.10 -5.41 -14.92
CA ASP A 236 24.78 -5.97 -15.24
C ASP A 236 23.74 -4.88 -15.46
N MET A 237 23.68 -3.90 -14.57
CA MET A 237 22.77 -2.75 -14.69
C MET A 237 22.99 -1.99 -16.00
N LYS A 238 24.26 -1.72 -16.32
CA LYS A 238 24.65 -1.07 -17.56
C LYS A 238 24.26 -1.88 -18.80
N ASN A 239 24.50 -3.18 -18.77
CA ASN A 239 24.18 -4.10 -19.87
C ASN A 239 22.67 -4.16 -20.13
N VAL A 240 21.85 -4.25 -19.08
CA VAL A 240 20.39 -4.23 -19.19
C VAL A 240 19.88 -2.91 -19.76
N ALA A 241 20.41 -1.78 -19.29
CA ALA A 241 20.03 -0.48 -19.80
C ALA A 241 20.37 -0.31 -21.28
N LEU A 242 21.56 -0.79 -21.69
CA LEU A 242 21.98 -0.78 -23.09
C LEU A 242 21.16 -1.73 -23.96
N TYR A 243 20.84 -2.94 -23.45
CA TYR A 243 19.97 -3.88 -24.16
C TYR A 243 18.60 -3.25 -24.47
N LEU A 244 17.97 -2.62 -23.47
CA LEU A 244 16.64 -2.02 -23.59
C LEU A 244 16.60 -0.82 -24.54
N ILE A 245 17.65 0.02 -24.56
CA ILE A 245 17.65 1.23 -25.39
C ILE A 245 18.21 1.00 -26.80
N SER A 246 18.84 -0.15 -27.06
CA SER A 246 19.38 -0.44 -28.38
C SER A 246 18.24 -0.59 -29.39
N LYS A 247 18.37 0.08 -30.53
CA LYS A 247 17.41 -0.08 -31.62
C LYS A 247 17.49 -1.49 -32.18
N SER A 248 16.32 -2.08 -32.38
CA SER A 248 16.21 -3.33 -33.12
C SER A 248 16.69 -3.14 -34.56
N GLY A 249 17.64 -3.97 -35.00
CA GLY A 249 18.12 -3.98 -36.37
C GLY A 249 17.31 -5.00 -37.20
N PRO A 250 17.49 -5.01 -38.55
CA PRO A 250 16.74 -5.91 -39.44
C PRO A 250 16.91 -7.39 -39.13
N HIS A 251 17.96 -7.76 -38.36
CA HIS A 251 18.27 -9.15 -37.97
C HIS A 251 18.21 -9.40 -36.47
N ARG A 252 17.87 -8.41 -35.64
CA ARG A 252 17.81 -8.55 -34.18
C ARG A 252 16.66 -7.76 -33.60
N VAL A 253 15.60 -8.48 -33.28
CA VAL A 253 14.42 -7.94 -32.58
C VAL A 253 14.61 -8.20 -31.10
N SER A 254 14.75 -7.17 -30.28
CA SER A 254 14.80 -7.32 -28.83
C SER A 254 13.43 -7.72 -28.30
N THR A 255 13.35 -8.67 -27.40
CA THR A 255 12.10 -9.15 -26.79
C THR A 255 12.17 -9.08 -25.28
N ILE A 256 11.00 -8.99 -24.64
CA ILE A 256 10.90 -9.05 -23.19
C ILE A 256 11.38 -10.39 -22.63
N GLY A 257 11.23 -11.48 -23.38
CA GLY A 257 11.74 -12.81 -23.03
C GLY A 257 13.26 -12.83 -22.89
N GLN A 258 13.97 -12.29 -23.88
CA GLN A 258 15.45 -12.16 -23.82
C GLN A 258 15.91 -11.27 -22.67
N LEU A 259 15.12 -10.26 -22.26
CA LEU A 259 15.42 -9.49 -21.06
C LEU A 259 15.42 -10.39 -19.82
N PHE A 260 14.42 -11.28 -19.69
CA PHE A 260 14.34 -12.21 -18.56
C PHE A 260 15.54 -13.17 -18.51
N ASP A 261 16.08 -13.61 -19.66
CA ASP A 261 17.30 -14.42 -19.71
C ASP A 261 18.50 -13.66 -19.10
N ILE A 262 18.59 -12.36 -19.37
CA ILE A 262 19.67 -11.50 -18.84
C ILE A 262 19.50 -11.25 -17.33
N ILE A 263 18.27 -11.04 -16.83
CA ILE A 263 18.00 -10.64 -15.43
C ILE A 263 17.59 -11.81 -14.53
N ASN A 264 17.71 -13.04 -14.98
CA ASN A 264 17.22 -14.23 -14.27
C ASN A 264 17.63 -14.26 -12.78
N SER A 265 18.93 -14.05 -12.47
CA SER A 265 19.39 -14.03 -11.08
C SER A 265 18.74 -12.94 -10.22
N LYS A 266 18.36 -11.81 -10.83
CA LYS A 266 17.69 -10.71 -10.14
C LYS A 266 16.21 -11.02 -9.91
N VAL A 267 15.59 -11.79 -10.81
CA VAL A 267 14.20 -12.27 -10.64
C VAL A 267 14.10 -13.19 -9.42
N VAL A 268 15.03 -14.12 -9.27
CA VAL A 268 15.08 -15.02 -8.11
C VAL A 268 15.26 -14.23 -6.82
N ALA A 269 16.21 -13.28 -6.80
CA ALA A 269 16.43 -12.42 -5.63
C ALA A 269 15.19 -11.58 -5.26
N GLU A 270 14.46 -11.06 -6.23
CA GLU A 270 13.21 -10.31 -5.99
C GLU A 270 12.10 -11.21 -5.45
N MET A 271 12.03 -12.46 -5.90
CA MET A 271 11.11 -13.44 -5.36
C MET A 271 11.40 -13.74 -3.88
N ASP A 272 12.67 -13.97 -3.55
CA ASP A 272 13.10 -14.20 -2.16
C ASP A 272 12.75 -12.99 -1.28
N ASP A 273 13.04 -11.77 -1.74
CA ASP A 273 12.70 -10.54 -1.02
C ASP A 273 11.18 -10.39 -0.81
N ALA A 274 10.38 -10.76 -1.81
CA ALA A 274 8.91 -10.70 -1.71
C ALA A 274 8.37 -11.72 -0.70
N LEU A 275 8.93 -12.92 -0.64
CA LEU A 275 8.57 -13.95 0.36
C LEU A 275 8.94 -13.50 1.77
N ILE A 276 10.16 -12.99 1.98
CA ILE A 276 10.61 -12.45 3.28
C ILE A 276 9.70 -11.28 3.72
N ALA A 277 9.36 -10.37 2.80
CA ALA A 277 8.45 -9.27 3.11
C ALA A 277 7.05 -9.78 3.50
N THR A 278 6.56 -10.83 2.85
CA THR A 278 5.27 -11.46 3.18
C THR A 278 5.31 -12.07 4.58
N ASP A 279 6.35 -12.85 4.89
CA ASP A 279 6.54 -13.45 6.23
C ASP A 279 6.60 -12.38 7.33
N THR A 280 7.30 -11.27 7.05
CA THR A 280 7.39 -10.14 7.99
C THR A 280 6.02 -9.50 8.24
N LEU A 281 5.26 -9.23 7.16
CA LEU A 281 3.92 -8.64 7.27
C LEU A 281 2.95 -9.58 7.98
N GLU A 282 3.03 -10.90 7.73
CA GLU A 282 2.22 -11.89 8.45
C GLU A 282 2.57 -11.91 9.94
N HIS A 283 3.85 -11.83 10.28
CA HIS A 283 4.28 -11.78 11.68
C HIS A 283 3.76 -10.51 12.37
N GLU A 284 3.92 -9.34 11.76
CA GLU A 284 3.39 -8.08 12.28
C GLU A 284 1.87 -8.13 12.44
N LEU A 285 1.14 -8.64 11.42
CA LEU A 285 -0.30 -8.77 11.49
C LEU A 285 -0.76 -9.69 12.63
N ARG A 286 -0.05 -10.81 12.85
CA ARG A 286 -0.34 -11.72 13.96
C ARG A 286 -0.15 -11.01 15.30
N GLY A 287 0.93 -10.24 15.45
CA GLY A 287 1.18 -9.42 16.65
C GLY A 287 0.06 -8.40 16.90
N GLU A 288 -0.39 -7.68 15.88
CA GLU A 288 -1.49 -6.72 16.00
C GLU A 288 -2.84 -7.41 16.33
N LEU A 289 -3.11 -8.58 15.76
CA LEU A 289 -4.31 -9.35 16.08
C LEU A 289 -4.28 -9.87 17.53
N GLU A 290 -3.11 -10.25 18.04
CA GLU A 290 -2.94 -10.66 19.43
C GLU A 290 -3.15 -9.46 20.37
N ASN A 291 -2.56 -8.32 20.09
CA ASN A 291 -2.79 -7.07 20.84
C ASN A 291 -4.27 -6.69 20.84
N ALA A 292 -4.97 -6.80 19.72
CA ALA A 292 -6.41 -6.50 19.63
C ALA A 292 -7.26 -7.46 20.49
N ARG A 293 -6.88 -8.73 20.60
CA ARG A 293 -7.54 -9.69 21.52
C ARG A 293 -7.35 -9.28 22.97
N LEU A 294 -6.12 -8.92 23.37
CA LEU A 294 -5.83 -8.47 24.72
C LEU A 294 -6.57 -7.17 25.07
N VAL A 295 -6.63 -6.19 24.16
CA VAL A 295 -7.41 -4.95 24.34
C VAL A 295 -8.88 -5.25 24.55
N ARG A 296 -9.47 -6.17 23.76
CA ARG A 296 -10.87 -6.59 23.92
C ARG A 296 -11.10 -7.27 25.26
N LEU A 297 -10.20 -8.16 25.67
CA LEU A 297 -10.25 -8.84 26.95
C LEU A 297 -10.18 -7.81 28.11
N MET A 298 -9.28 -6.85 28.04
CA MET A 298 -9.16 -5.78 29.00
C MET A 298 -10.40 -4.88 29.07
N ALA A 299 -11.02 -4.59 27.93
CA ALA A 299 -12.28 -3.85 27.88
C ALA A 299 -13.43 -4.62 28.55
N MET A 300 -13.55 -5.93 28.27
CA MET A 300 -14.55 -6.78 28.95
C MET A 300 -14.30 -6.80 30.47
N PHE A 301 -13.06 -6.95 30.87
CA PHE A 301 -12.65 -6.95 32.27
C PHE A 301 -13.00 -5.61 32.96
N GLY A 302 -12.73 -4.50 32.29
CA GLY A 302 -13.12 -3.16 32.74
C GLY A 302 -14.63 -3.02 32.91
N PHE A 303 -15.45 -3.44 31.94
CA PHE A 303 -16.91 -3.41 32.07
C PHE A 303 -17.42 -4.24 33.26
N ILE A 304 -16.88 -5.43 33.48
CA ILE A 304 -17.29 -6.33 34.56
C ILE A 304 -16.95 -5.72 35.93
N THR A 305 -15.82 -5.03 36.05
CA THR A 305 -15.36 -4.44 37.31
C THR A 305 -15.98 -3.07 37.58
N GLU A 306 -15.93 -2.16 36.62
CA GLU A 306 -16.29 -0.75 36.82
C GLU A 306 -17.79 -0.48 36.78
N ARG A 307 -18.53 -1.15 35.89
CA ARG A 307 -19.95 -0.87 35.67
C ARG A 307 -20.83 -1.18 36.89
N PRO A 308 -20.73 -2.36 37.53
CA PRO A 308 -21.50 -2.67 38.75
C PRO A 308 -21.11 -1.80 39.94
N GLU A 309 -19.84 -1.45 40.07
CA GLU A 309 -19.35 -0.57 41.14
C GLU A 309 -19.98 0.83 40.99
N PHE A 310 -19.96 1.40 39.80
CA PHE A 310 -20.59 2.69 39.51
C PHE A 310 -22.11 2.65 39.74
N ALA A 311 -22.78 1.57 39.36
CA ALA A 311 -24.22 1.38 39.55
C ALA A 311 -24.61 1.03 40.99
N ARG A 312 -23.63 0.82 41.89
CA ARG A 312 -23.83 0.34 43.25
C ARG A 312 -24.72 -0.92 43.29
N ASP A 313 -24.51 -1.86 42.35
CA ASP A 313 -25.25 -3.08 42.20
C ASP A 313 -24.98 -4.00 43.41
N PRO A 314 -26.00 -4.31 44.27
CA PRO A 314 -25.79 -5.16 45.45
C PRO A 314 -25.46 -6.61 45.07
N ARG A 315 -25.74 -7.03 43.84
CA ARG A 315 -25.34 -8.35 43.34
C ARG A 315 -23.85 -8.45 43.04
N TRP A 316 -23.15 -7.31 43.01
CA TRP A 316 -21.69 -7.24 42.95
C TRP A 316 -21.08 -7.41 44.33
N SER A 317 -21.45 -8.51 44.96
CA SER A 317 -20.97 -8.87 46.32
C SER A 317 -19.63 -9.61 46.25
N GLU A 318 -19.12 -9.93 47.43
CA GLU A 318 -17.88 -10.70 47.60
C GLU A 318 -18.14 -12.21 47.50
N THR A 319 -19.13 -12.65 46.74
CA THR A 319 -19.50 -14.05 46.56
C THR A 319 -19.80 -14.40 45.12
N GLY A 320 -19.66 -15.67 44.72
CA GLY A 320 -19.96 -16.18 43.39
C GLY A 320 -18.91 -15.91 42.36
N ASP A 321 -19.28 -16.06 41.07
CA ASP A 321 -18.38 -15.98 39.93
C ASP A 321 -17.67 -14.61 39.84
N ARG A 322 -18.33 -13.53 40.20
CA ARG A 322 -17.78 -12.18 40.22
C ARG A 322 -16.70 -11.96 41.26
N TYR A 323 -16.78 -12.69 42.39
CA TYR A 323 -15.77 -12.65 43.42
C TYR A 323 -14.43 -13.21 42.90
N ILE A 324 -14.49 -14.30 42.14
CA ILE A 324 -13.29 -14.87 41.47
C ILE A 324 -12.64 -13.85 40.57
N ILE A 325 -13.42 -13.12 39.78
CA ILE A 325 -12.92 -12.07 38.87
C ILE A 325 -12.28 -10.92 39.63
N LYS A 326 -12.86 -10.52 40.78
CA LYS A 326 -12.30 -9.49 41.65
C LYS A 326 -10.96 -9.91 42.24
N LEU A 327 -10.87 -11.14 42.74
CA LEU A 327 -9.61 -11.66 43.25
C LEU A 327 -8.55 -11.81 42.15
N PHE A 328 -8.95 -12.21 40.96
CA PHE A 328 -8.02 -12.28 39.84
C PHE A 328 -7.52 -10.89 39.44
N ARG A 329 -8.38 -9.85 39.46
CA ARG A 329 -7.95 -8.45 39.24
C ARG A 329 -6.89 -8.06 40.28
N ASP A 330 -7.11 -8.37 41.55
CA ASP A 330 -6.16 -8.05 42.59
C ASP A 330 -4.83 -8.80 42.38
N TYR A 331 -4.88 -10.07 42.01
CA TYR A 331 -3.71 -10.89 41.68
C TYR A 331 -2.91 -10.29 40.50
N VAL A 332 -3.58 -9.76 39.47
CA VAL A 332 -2.92 -9.24 38.28
C VAL A 332 -2.34 -7.84 38.50
N PHE A 333 -3.08 -6.95 39.17
CA PHE A 333 -2.76 -5.53 39.19
C PHE A 333 -2.28 -4.99 40.54
N HIS A 334 -2.50 -5.72 41.61
CA HIS A 334 -2.19 -5.27 42.98
C HIS A 334 -1.11 -6.13 43.67
N GLN A 335 -0.09 -6.51 42.89
CA GLN A 335 1.04 -7.23 43.47
C GLN A 335 1.85 -6.35 44.44
N VAL A 336 2.33 -6.96 45.48
CA VAL A 336 3.21 -6.33 46.47
C VAL A 336 4.47 -7.17 46.66
N ASP A 337 5.56 -6.55 47.07
CA ASP A 337 6.80 -7.19 47.47
C ASP A 337 6.73 -7.75 48.91
N GLU A 338 7.80 -8.37 49.40
CA GLU A 338 7.94 -8.92 50.74
C GLU A 338 7.77 -7.84 51.83
N HIS A 339 7.87 -6.57 51.50
CA HIS A 339 7.74 -5.40 52.41
C HIS A 339 6.39 -4.71 52.29
N GLY A 340 5.49 -5.25 51.43
CA GLY A 340 4.18 -4.65 51.16
C GLY A 340 4.20 -3.44 50.20
N ASN A 341 5.32 -3.15 49.52
CA ASN A 341 5.36 -2.11 48.54
C ASN A 341 4.75 -2.54 47.19
N PRO A 342 4.03 -1.63 46.47
CA PRO A 342 3.43 -1.96 45.19
C PRO A 342 4.47 -2.39 44.14
N VAL A 343 4.25 -3.50 43.45
CA VAL A 343 5.06 -3.97 42.33
C VAL A 343 4.30 -3.73 41.01
N ILE A 344 4.92 -2.99 40.09
CA ILE A 344 4.37 -2.74 38.75
C ILE A 344 5.17 -3.58 37.75
N SER A 345 4.57 -4.69 37.28
CA SER A 345 5.19 -5.59 36.32
C SER A 345 4.30 -5.76 35.09
N MET A 346 4.66 -5.10 33.98
CA MET A 346 3.95 -5.28 32.70
C MET A 346 4.02 -6.73 32.20
N SER A 347 5.18 -7.39 32.37
CA SER A 347 5.35 -8.79 31.98
C SER A 347 4.39 -9.72 32.71
N HIS A 348 4.16 -9.50 34.03
CA HIS A 348 3.21 -10.27 34.80
C HIS A 348 1.78 -10.08 34.25
N VAL A 349 1.35 -8.84 34.04
CA VAL A 349 0.02 -8.51 33.50
C VAL A 349 -0.19 -9.18 32.17
N LEU A 350 0.73 -8.99 31.21
CA LEU A 350 0.60 -9.59 29.85
C LEU A 350 0.59 -11.13 29.89
N THR A 351 1.43 -11.74 30.73
CA THR A 351 1.45 -13.20 30.90
C THR A 351 0.11 -13.71 31.42
N CYS A 352 -0.44 -13.08 32.46
CA CYS A 352 -1.74 -13.45 33.03
C CYS A 352 -2.87 -13.25 32.02
N MET A 353 -2.88 -12.14 31.27
CA MET A 353 -3.89 -11.86 30.24
C MET A 353 -3.82 -12.88 29.10
N ASN A 354 -2.62 -13.23 28.62
CA ASN A 354 -2.45 -14.24 27.58
C ASN A 354 -2.93 -15.62 28.03
N LYS A 355 -2.62 -16.04 29.27
CA LYS A 355 -3.12 -17.29 29.85
C LYS A 355 -4.64 -17.28 29.99
N LEU A 356 -5.21 -16.14 30.38
CA LEU A 356 -6.65 -15.95 30.48
C LEU A 356 -7.33 -16.00 29.10
N ASP A 357 -6.79 -15.32 28.10
CA ASP A 357 -7.32 -15.37 26.71
C ASP A 357 -7.28 -16.79 26.16
N ALA A 358 -6.20 -17.51 26.38
CA ALA A 358 -6.06 -18.92 25.99
C ALA A 358 -6.99 -19.87 26.75
N GLY A 359 -7.44 -19.50 27.95
CA GLY A 359 -8.16 -20.41 28.85
C GLY A 359 -7.27 -21.56 29.30
N ALA A 360 -6.05 -21.26 29.76
CA ALA A 360 -5.08 -22.25 30.17
C ALA A 360 -5.57 -23.08 31.38
N ASP A 361 -5.26 -24.37 31.38
CA ASP A 361 -5.59 -25.28 32.52
C ASP A 361 -4.63 -25.11 33.72
N GLU A 362 -3.68 -24.14 33.61
CA GLU A 362 -2.78 -23.81 34.71
C GLU A 362 -3.56 -23.23 35.88
N ARG A 363 -3.22 -23.71 37.10
CA ARG A 363 -3.84 -23.27 38.34
C ARG A 363 -3.16 -22.05 38.92
N VAL A 364 -3.96 -21.12 39.41
CA VAL A 364 -3.53 -19.93 40.14
C VAL A 364 -4.20 -19.90 41.50
N MET A 365 -3.45 -19.52 42.53
CA MET A 365 -3.97 -19.33 43.88
C MET A 365 -4.32 -17.83 44.02
N LEU A 366 -5.59 -17.56 44.21
CA LEU A 366 -6.14 -16.22 44.42
C LEU A 366 -6.36 -16.02 45.92
N VAL A 367 -5.76 -15.03 46.52
CA VAL A 367 -5.83 -14.73 47.95
C VAL A 367 -6.69 -13.48 48.14
N ALA A 368 -7.59 -13.53 49.10
CA ALA A 368 -8.39 -12.36 49.49
C ALA A 368 -7.53 -11.33 50.22
N ARG A 369 -7.93 -10.04 50.18
CA ARG A 369 -7.18 -8.94 50.84
C ARG A 369 -7.05 -9.09 52.36
N ASP A 370 -7.99 -9.79 53.00
CA ASP A 370 -7.96 -10.10 54.41
C ASP A 370 -7.08 -11.30 54.76
N GLU A 371 -6.47 -11.95 53.76
CA GLU A 371 -5.65 -13.15 53.85
C GLU A 371 -6.34 -14.36 54.53
N GLN A 372 -7.65 -14.27 54.78
CA GLN A 372 -8.41 -15.35 55.47
C GLN A 372 -8.96 -16.39 54.51
N SER A 373 -9.08 -16.08 53.24
CA SER A 373 -9.57 -17.01 52.22
C SER A 373 -8.67 -17.06 51.01
N CYS A 374 -8.49 -18.26 50.47
CA CYS A 374 -7.82 -18.45 49.18
C CYS A 374 -8.62 -19.42 48.30
N LEU A 375 -8.57 -19.16 47.00
CA LEU A 375 -9.20 -20.00 45.97
C LEU A 375 -8.13 -20.49 45.01
N VAL A 376 -8.14 -21.80 44.73
CA VAL A 376 -7.28 -22.35 43.68
C VAL A 376 -8.15 -22.64 42.46
N VAL A 377 -7.94 -21.87 41.39
CA VAL A 377 -8.73 -21.92 40.16
C VAL A 377 -7.81 -21.96 38.96
N THR A 378 -8.33 -22.43 37.83
CA THR A 378 -7.62 -22.40 36.56
C THR A 378 -7.95 -21.09 35.79
N TYR A 379 -7.06 -20.64 34.87
CA TYR A 379 -7.37 -19.55 33.99
C TYR A 379 -8.60 -19.81 33.11
N LYS A 380 -8.87 -21.09 32.79
CA LYS A 380 -10.06 -21.52 32.07
C LYS A 380 -11.35 -21.25 32.86
N GLU A 381 -11.37 -21.57 34.15
CA GLU A 381 -12.51 -21.28 35.03
C GLU A 381 -12.73 -19.79 35.19
N ILE A 382 -11.65 -19.00 35.37
CA ILE A 382 -11.73 -17.54 35.43
C ILE A 382 -12.31 -16.96 34.11
N LYS A 383 -11.87 -17.47 32.95
CA LYS A 383 -12.41 -17.07 31.64
C LYS A 383 -13.90 -17.35 31.53
N GLN A 384 -14.36 -18.53 31.96
CA GLN A 384 -15.79 -18.89 31.96
C GLN A 384 -16.59 -17.93 32.85
N CYS A 385 -16.11 -17.62 34.03
CA CYS A 385 -16.74 -16.66 34.95
C CYS A 385 -16.83 -15.26 34.31
N MET A 386 -15.79 -14.81 33.61
CA MET A 386 -15.78 -13.53 32.90
C MET A 386 -16.77 -13.49 31.73
N GLU A 387 -16.84 -14.55 30.94
CA GLU A 387 -17.79 -14.65 29.83
C GLU A 387 -19.23 -14.66 30.31
N SER A 388 -19.52 -15.36 31.39
CA SER A 388 -20.82 -15.40 32.06
C SER A 388 -21.21 -14.01 32.58
N ALA A 389 -20.33 -13.36 33.36
CA ALA A 389 -20.57 -12.04 33.93
C ALA A 389 -20.75 -10.95 32.87
N PHE A 390 -19.98 -11.00 31.79
CA PHE A 390 -20.13 -10.06 30.68
C PHE A 390 -21.43 -10.30 29.92
N GLY A 391 -21.81 -11.55 29.70
CA GLY A 391 -23.10 -11.93 29.11
C GLY A 391 -24.28 -11.36 29.89
N GLU A 392 -24.28 -11.47 31.22
CA GLU A 392 -25.33 -10.88 32.08
C GLU A 392 -25.44 -9.35 31.93
N LEU A 393 -24.30 -8.63 31.85
CA LEU A 393 -24.30 -7.18 31.63
C LEU A 393 -24.90 -6.81 30.28
N MET A 394 -24.61 -7.59 29.24
CA MET A 394 -25.14 -7.38 27.90
C MET A 394 -26.66 -7.62 27.84
N TYR A 395 -27.16 -8.68 28.47
CA TYR A 395 -28.60 -8.97 28.56
C TYR A 395 -29.37 -7.93 29.35
N ALA A 396 -28.84 -7.47 30.48
CA ALA A 396 -29.45 -6.40 31.28
C ALA A 396 -29.58 -5.09 30.49
N ASN A 397 -28.65 -4.79 29.60
CA ASN A 397 -28.68 -3.60 28.76
C ASN A 397 -29.71 -3.72 27.60
N SER A 398 -29.93 -4.92 27.09
CA SER A 398 -30.92 -5.21 26.02
C SER A 398 -32.36 -5.11 26.54
N SER A 399 -32.62 -5.50 27.77
CA SER A 399 -33.92 -5.43 28.40
C SER A 399 -34.36 -4.03 28.83
N THR A 400 -33.40 -3.11 29.06
CA THR A 400 -33.69 -1.67 29.35
C THR A 400 -33.89 -0.83 28.11
N GLY A 401 -33.48 -1.32 26.92
CA GLY A 401 -33.65 -0.60 25.63
C GLY A 401 -35.09 -0.61 25.08
N THR A 402 -36.00 -1.41 25.63
CA THR A 402 -37.39 -1.53 25.13
C THR A 402 -38.37 -0.50 25.76
N PHE A 403 -37.91 0.36 26.66
CA PHE A 403 -38.75 1.37 27.34
C PHE A 403 -38.35 2.83 27.08
N ARG A 404 -37.71 3.14 25.97
CA ARG A 404 -37.56 4.53 25.48
C ARG A 404 -38.04 4.59 24.01
N LYS A 405 -39.34 4.70 23.85
CA LYS A 405 -40.01 5.39 22.73
C LYS A 405 -40.58 6.70 23.23
#